data_56d05fda2780b3158d708e5df6b37a07
#
_entry.id   56d05fda2780b3158d708e5df6b37a07
#
_cell.length_a   1.000
_cell.length_b   1.000
_cell.length_c   1.000
_cell.angle_alpha   90.00
_cell.angle_beta   90.00
_cell.angle_gamma   90.00
#
_symmetry.space_group_name_H-M   'P 1'
#
loop_
_entity.id
_entity.type
_entity.pdbx_description
1 polymer ?
#
loop_
_entity_poly.entity_id
_entity_poly.type
_entity_poly.pdbx_seq_one_letter_code
_entity_poly.pdbx_strand_id
1 'polypeptide(L)'
;MLFRSGGEEFVAVLPDCPAEQAKRIFDEIRLRFAALSFHAGARTFSVSLSAGISETNGHFGAGAMLELADQALYAAKHNGRNQVQTA
;
A
#
# COMPACT_ATOMS: atom_id res chain seq x y z
N MET A 1 -8.17 1.29 -9.78
CA MET A 1 -7.74 1.33 -8.39
C MET A 1 -6.43 2.07 -8.28
N LEU A 2 -6.27 2.86 -7.29
CA LEU A 2 -5.08 3.64 -7.01
C LEU A 2 -4.47 3.17 -5.68
N PHE A 3 -3.17 3.02 -5.67
CA PHE A 3 -2.45 2.53 -4.51
C PHE A 3 -1.23 3.41 -4.23
N ARG A 4 -0.93 3.59 -2.95
CA ARG A 4 0.25 4.32 -2.51
C ARG A 4 0.86 3.63 -1.29
N SER A 5 2.18 3.45 -1.29
CA SER A 5 2.91 2.78 -0.22
C SER A 5 3.66 3.76 0.67
N GLY A 6 4.02 3.32 1.88
CA GLY A 6 4.89 4.05 2.78
C GLY A 6 6.37 3.88 2.43
N GLY A 7 7.23 4.64 3.06
CA GLY A 7 8.65 4.73 2.74
C GLY A 7 8.86 5.74 1.63
N GLU A 8 9.54 5.34 0.54
CA GLU A 8 9.45 6.09 -0.70
C GLU A 8 8.06 5.82 -1.28
N GLU A 9 7.35 6.87 -1.66
CA GLU A 9 5.98 6.74 -2.06
C GLU A 9 5.85 6.40 -3.54
N PHE A 10 5.08 5.37 -3.83
CA PHE A 10 4.79 4.92 -5.19
C PHE A 10 3.30 5.00 -5.43
N VAL A 11 2.93 5.26 -6.67
CA VAL A 11 1.54 5.23 -7.11
C VAL A 11 1.42 4.17 -8.21
N ALA A 12 0.47 3.27 -8.05
CA ALA A 12 0.16 2.28 -9.06
C ALA A 12 -1.32 2.38 -9.43
N VAL A 13 -1.62 2.24 -10.70
CA VAL A 13 -2.99 2.20 -11.20
C VAL A 13 -3.27 0.80 -11.72
N LEU A 14 -4.30 0.17 -11.19
CA LEU A 14 -4.71 -1.18 -11.59
C LEU A 14 -6.09 -1.09 -12.22
N PRO A 15 -6.16 -1.12 -13.56
CA PRO A 15 -7.46 -1.09 -14.25
C PRO A 15 -8.30 -2.31 -13.90
N ASP A 16 -9.61 -2.11 -13.82
CA ASP A 16 -10.58 -3.18 -13.60
C ASP A 16 -10.26 -4.08 -12.39
N CYS A 17 -9.68 -3.47 -11.34
CA CYS A 17 -9.30 -4.18 -10.13
C CYS A 17 -10.06 -3.60 -8.93
N PRO A 18 -11.02 -4.36 -8.35
CA PRO A 18 -11.71 -3.92 -7.16
C PRO A 18 -10.76 -3.78 -5.97
N ALA A 19 -11.08 -2.88 -5.04
CA ALA A 19 -10.24 -2.62 -3.87
C ALA A 19 -9.99 -3.87 -3.05
N GLU A 20 -10.96 -4.75 -2.92
CA GLU A 20 -10.82 -6.00 -2.18
C GLU A 20 -9.78 -6.92 -2.82
N GLN A 21 -9.79 -7.03 -4.15
CA GLN A 21 -8.80 -7.82 -4.87
C GLN A 21 -7.42 -7.18 -4.76
N ALA A 22 -7.33 -5.88 -4.88
CA ALA A 22 -6.08 -5.14 -4.73
C ALA A 22 -5.50 -5.32 -3.33
N LYS A 23 -6.35 -5.29 -2.30
CA LYS A 23 -5.93 -5.53 -0.93
C LYS A 23 -5.26 -6.89 -0.77
N ARG A 24 -5.86 -7.95 -1.35
CA ARG A 24 -5.28 -9.29 -1.31
C ARG A 24 -3.92 -9.34 -2.00
N ILE A 25 -3.81 -8.71 -3.16
CA ILE A 25 -2.56 -8.66 -3.92
C ILE A 25 -1.47 -7.96 -3.11
N PHE A 26 -1.77 -6.79 -2.56
CA PHE A 26 -0.79 -6.02 -1.82
C PHE A 26 -0.50 -6.59 -0.43
N ASP A 27 -1.44 -7.29 0.19
CA ASP A 27 -1.16 -8.04 1.41
C ASP A 27 -0.15 -9.16 1.16
N GLU A 28 -0.27 -9.87 0.04
CA GLU A 28 0.69 -10.90 -0.34
C GLU A 28 2.06 -10.30 -0.61
N ILE A 29 2.11 -9.19 -1.34
CA ILE A 29 3.37 -8.46 -1.58
C ILE A 29 3.98 -8.02 -0.25
N ARG A 30 3.18 -7.48 0.65
CA ARG A 30 3.62 -7.05 1.96
C ARG A 30 4.25 -8.18 2.76
N LEU A 31 3.61 -9.34 2.78
CA LEU A 31 4.12 -10.52 3.49
C LEU A 31 5.43 -11.02 2.89
N ARG A 32 5.52 -11.06 1.57
CA ARG A 32 6.76 -11.47 0.89
C ARG A 32 7.89 -10.48 1.14
N PHE A 33 7.57 -9.19 1.13
CA PHE A 33 8.55 -8.14 1.38
C PHE A 33 9.10 -8.21 2.80
N ALA A 34 8.23 -8.43 3.78
CA ALA A 34 8.62 -8.55 5.18
C ALA A 34 9.48 -9.79 5.47
N ALA A 35 9.34 -10.83 4.63
CA ALA A 35 10.12 -12.05 4.77
C ALA A 35 11.53 -11.95 4.17
N LEU A 36 11.81 -10.89 3.41
CA LEU A 36 13.14 -10.69 2.84
C LEU A 36 14.12 -10.23 3.91
N SER A 37 15.34 -10.75 3.84
CA SER A 37 16.45 -10.29 4.67
C SER A 37 17.41 -9.46 3.85
N PHE A 38 17.79 -8.33 4.37
CA PHE A 38 18.76 -7.43 3.75
C PHE A 38 20.02 -7.39 4.58
N HIS A 39 21.15 -7.23 3.89
CA HIS A 39 22.46 -7.17 4.52
C HIS A 39 23.11 -5.83 4.26
N ALA A 40 23.60 -5.21 5.32
CA ALA A 40 24.40 -3.98 5.25
C ALA A 40 25.62 -4.16 6.14
N GLY A 41 26.75 -4.49 5.53
CA GLY A 41 27.96 -4.86 6.28
C GLY A 41 27.73 -6.14 7.08
N ALA A 42 27.95 -6.08 8.39
CA ALA A 42 27.73 -7.20 9.30
C ALA A 42 26.29 -7.27 9.83
N ARG A 43 25.40 -6.35 9.40
CA ARG A 43 24.04 -6.27 9.90
C ARG A 43 23.07 -6.95 8.96
N THR A 44 22.13 -7.70 9.52
CA THR A 44 20.98 -8.25 8.80
C THR A 44 19.73 -7.55 9.30
N PHE A 45 18.87 -7.11 8.40
CA PHE A 45 17.63 -6.43 8.76
C PHE A 45 16.51 -6.80 7.80
N SER A 46 15.29 -6.57 8.23
CA SER A 46 14.10 -6.67 7.40
C SER A 46 13.37 -5.33 7.41
N VAL A 47 12.52 -5.14 6.41
CA VAL A 47 11.69 -3.94 6.28
C VAL A 47 10.24 -4.35 6.05
N SER A 48 9.32 -3.45 6.34
CA SER A 48 7.91 -3.70 6.12
C SER A 48 7.31 -2.70 5.14
N LEU A 49 6.17 -3.07 4.58
CA LEU A 49 5.40 -2.25 3.64
C LEU A 49 4.06 -1.87 4.26
N SER A 50 3.71 -0.61 4.18
CA SER A 50 2.36 -0.13 4.49
C SER A 50 1.73 0.42 3.22
N ALA A 51 0.46 0.18 2.99
CA ALA A 51 -0.23 0.60 1.78
C ALA A 51 -1.62 1.14 2.08
N GLY A 52 -2.02 2.16 1.32
CA GLY A 52 -3.38 2.68 1.31
C GLY A 52 -3.98 2.48 -0.08
N ILE A 53 -5.22 2.05 -0.13
CA ILE A 53 -5.91 1.72 -1.37
C ILE A 53 -7.22 2.50 -1.46
N SER A 54 -7.48 3.07 -2.63
CA SER A 54 -8.79 3.60 -2.96
C SER A 54 -9.27 3.00 -4.29
N GLU A 55 -10.57 2.94 -4.45
CA GLU A 55 -11.22 2.42 -5.65
C GLU A 55 -12.05 3.50 -6.31
N THR A 56 -11.96 3.62 -7.63
CA THR A 56 -12.86 4.50 -8.36
C THR A 56 -14.21 3.80 -8.56
N ASN A 57 -15.28 4.52 -8.27
CA ASN A 57 -16.63 4.06 -8.57
C ASN A 57 -17.28 4.90 -9.68
N GLY A 58 -16.48 5.60 -10.45
CA GLY A 58 -16.92 6.43 -11.57
C GLY A 58 -17.31 7.85 -11.19
N HIS A 59 -17.31 8.20 -9.91
CA HIS A 59 -17.72 9.52 -9.43
C HIS A 59 -16.55 10.42 -9.01
N PHE A 60 -15.36 9.87 -8.86
CA PHE A 60 -14.20 10.61 -8.39
C PHE A 60 -13.14 10.72 -9.47
N GLY A 61 -12.51 11.89 -9.55
CA GLY A 61 -11.34 12.08 -10.38
C GLY A 61 -10.08 11.49 -9.73
N ALA A 62 -8.99 11.48 -10.48
CA ALA A 62 -7.70 10.94 -10.03
C ALA A 62 -7.20 11.60 -8.74
N GLY A 63 -7.40 12.92 -8.61
CA GLY A 63 -6.98 13.66 -7.41
C GLY A 63 -7.71 13.18 -6.16
N ALA A 64 -9.03 12.96 -6.25
CA ALA A 64 -9.80 12.46 -5.13
C ALA A 64 -9.43 11.03 -4.76
N MET A 65 -9.16 10.19 -5.75
CA MET A 65 -8.67 8.82 -5.52
C MET A 65 -7.33 8.81 -4.79
N LEU A 66 -6.42 9.67 -5.21
CA LEU A 66 -5.10 9.80 -4.58
C LEU A 66 -5.23 10.25 -3.12
N GLU A 67 -6.09 11.24 -2.87
CA GLU A 67 -6.34 11.72 -1.52
C GLU A 67 -6.90 10.64 -0.61
N LEU A 68 -7.85 9.85 -1.09
CA LEU A 68 -8.42 8.74 -0.32
C LEU A 68 -7.37 7.64 -0.06
N ALA A 69 -6.54 7.34 -1.03
CA ALA A 69 -5.44 6.38 -0.85
C ALA A 69 -4.42 6.89 0.17
N ASP A 70 -4.12 8.20 0.15
CA ASP A 70 -3.23 8.81 1.12
C ASP A 70 -3.78 8.75 2.54
N GLN A 71 -5.08 8.98 2.71
CA GLN A 71 -5.74 8.85 4.01
C GLN A 71 -5.66 7.42 4.53
N ALA A 72 -5.90 6.45 3.65
CA ALA A 72 -5.80 5.03 4.01
C ALA A 72 -4.35 4.66 4.38
N LEU A 73 -3.37 5.17 3.64
CA LEU A 73 -1.96 4.96 3.97
C LEU A 73 -1.60 5.57 5.33
N TYR A 74 -2.09 6.77 5.60
CA TYR A 74 -1.90 7.41 6.89
C TYR A 74 -2.45 6.53 8.02
N ALA A 75 -3.65 5.98 7.85
CA ALA A 75 -4.24 5.06 8.81
C ALA A 75 -3.38 3.81 9.01
N ALA A 76 -2.86 3.23 7.92
CA ALA A 76 -1.98 2.07 8.00
C ALA A 76 -0.72 2.37 8.82
N LYS A 77 -0.10 3.53 8.59
CA LYS A 77 1.10 3.94 9.32
C LYS A 77 0.82 4.20 10.80
N HIS A 78 -0.35 4.75 11.12
CA HIS A 78 -0.72 5.08 12.49
C HIS A 78 -1.25 3.88 13.28
N ASN A 79 -1.73 2.85 12.58
CA ASN A 79 -2.25 1.62 13.20
C ASN A 79 -1.19 0.52 13.33
N GLY A 80 0.09 0.90 13.32
CA GLY A 80 1.18 -0.04 13.58
C GLY A 80 2.03 -0.39 12.36
N ARG A 81 1.78 0.22 11.20
CA ARG A 81 2.50 -0.07 9.95
C ARG A 81 2.35 -1.53 9.52
N ASN A 82 3.08 -1.95 8.50
CA ASN A 82 3.08 -3.32 7.98
C ASN A 82 1.67 -3.86 7.77
N GLN A 83 0.86 -3.10 7.06
CA GLN A 83 -0.53 -3.45 6.77
C GLN A 83 -1.04 -2.70 5.55
N VAL A 84 -2.12 -3.22 4.98
CA VAL A 84 -2.83 -2.61 3.87
C VAL A 84 -4.20 -2.13 4.38
N GLN A 85 -4.50 -0.86 4.16
CA GLN A 85 -5.78 -0.27 4.50
C GLN A 85 -6.51 0.18 3.24
N THR A 86 -7.81 0.03 3.23
CA THR A 86 -8.66 0.54 2.16
C THR A 86 -9.40 1.78 2.62
N ALA A 87 -9.60 2.68 1.68
CA ALA A 87 -10.38 3.87 1.95
C ALA A 87 -11.88 3.54 2.08
#